data_60c24de9656a48ccd4e87d98cc701403
#
_entry.id   60c24de9656a48ccd4e87d98cc701403
#
_cell.length_a   1.000
_cell.length_b   1.000
_cell.length_c   1.000
_cell.angle_alpha   90.00
_cell.angle_beta   90.00
_cell.angle_gamma   90.00
#
_symmetry.space_group_name_H-M   'P 1'
#
loop_
_entity.id
_entity.type
_entity.pdbx_description
1 polymer ?
#
loop_
_entity_poly.entity_id
_entity_poly.type
_entity_poly.pdbx_seq_one_letter_code
_entity_poly.pdbx_strand_id
1 'polypeptide(L)'
;DVIFSFNALREKGAPFYRFYYRDVTKVEQTGPRKVKFSFGDIQNPELALIVGQLPILPAHYWETRDIGKTTLDIPLGSGPYKISDVKVGRSITLERVPEYWGRNQPTNIGRNNIDTLRYEYFRDPGVGRIALVSGDIDRARENSSKAWATEFTDTKPVQDGKLLLEEFPHQRTAPIQGFVFNLRKPMFQDRKVREALTNAFDFEWSNKNLFYGAYTRTDSFFDNSDLGSRGLLKDAGAEEREILERFRDQLPAELFTQAYTPPTTDGSGTRGLRGNLRTAAKLLDDAGWVIQDGKRVNAETGAPFQFEILLGSQTFERIALPFARNLERLGIEAKVRVVDASQYRERTDSFDFDMISGIWGQSESPGNEQLDFWSSIAAD
;
A
#
# COMPACT_ATOMS: atom_id res chain seq x y z
N ASP A 1 -17.46 -25.32 10.61
CA ASP A 1 -17.11 -23.97 10.16
C ASP A 1 -15.60 -23.84 9.93
N VAL A 2 -14.71 -24.21 10.90
CA VAL A 2 -13.25 -24.00 10.77
C VAL A 2 -12.67 -24.71 9.55
N ILE A 3 -12.94 -26.03 9.40
CA ILE A 3 -12.45 -26.81 8.25
C ILE A 3 -13.04 -26.30 6.94
N PHE A 4 -14.35 -25.98 6.95
CA PHE A 4 -15.01 -25.37 5.79
C PHE A 4 -14.31 -24.08 5.38
N SER A 5 -14.07 -23.17 6.32
CA SER A 5 -13.44 -21.86 6.06
C SER A 5 -12.04 -22.01 5.48
N PHE A 6 -11.24 -22.91 6.08
CA PHE A 6 -9.89 -23.17 5.59
C PHE A 6 -9.90 -23.65 4.13
N ASN A 7 -10.74 -24.62 3.81
CA ASN A 7 -10.82 -25.17 2.45
C ASN A 7 -11.38 -24.13 1.47
N ALA A 8 -12.48 -23.46 1.83
CA ALA A 8 -13.11 -22.46 0.98
C ALA A 8 -12.19 -21.28 0.66
N LEU A 9 -11.47 -20.75 1.64
CA LEU A 9 -10.54 -19.65 1.43
C LEU A 9 -9.32 -20.08 0.63
N ARG A 10 -8.79 -21.27 0.88
CA ARG A 10 -7.64 -21.81 0.14
C ARG A 10 -7.99 -22.11 -1.34
N GLU A 11 -9.20 -22.60 -1.61
CA GLU A 11 -9.62 -23.00 -2.95
C GLU A 11 -10.17 -21.84 -3.78
N LYS A 12 -11.00 -20.99 -3.17
CA LYS A 12 -11.78 -19.96 -3.85
C LYS A 12 -11.55 -18.54 -3.34
N GLY A 13 -10.79 -18.37 -2.26
CA GLY A 13 -10.45 -17.07 -1.71
C GLY A 13 -9.39 -16.34 -2.55
N ALA A 14 -9.03 -15.14 -2.11
CA ALA A 14 -7.95 -14.38 -2.73
C ALA A 14 -6.66 -15.21 -2.81
N PRO A 15 -5.83 -15.06 -3.86
CA PRO A 15 -4.63 -15.89 -4.10
C PRO A 15 -3.70 -16.00 -2.89
N PHE A 16 -3.57 -14.92 -2.10
CA PHE A 16 -2.71 -14.91 -0.91
C PHE A 16 -3.08 -15.99 0.12
N TYR A 17 -4.36 -16.40 0.27
CA TYR A 17 -4.73 -17.48 1.19
C TYR A 17 -4.10 -18.81 0.82
N ARG A 18 -3.99 -19.09 -0.49
CA ARG A 18 -3.32 -20.30 -0.98
C ARG A 18 -1.85 -20.30 -0.61
N PHE A 19 -1.22 -19.14 -0.73
CA PHE A 19 0.18 -18.95 -0.36
C PHE A 19 0.39 -19.04 1.15
N TYR A 20 -0.43 -18.36 1.94
CA TYR A 20 -0.34 -18.31 3.40
C TYR A 20 -0.51 -19.68 4.06
N TYR A 21 -1.39 -20.52 3.52
CA TYR A 21 -1.69 -21.85 4.10
C TYR A 21 -1.05 -23.01 3.33
N ARG A 22 -0.09 -22.74 2.46
CA ARG A 22 0.52 -23.79 1.61
C ARG A 22 1.17 -24.91 2.42
N ASP A 23 1.77 -24.56 3.57
CA ASP A 23 2.51 -25.50 4.43
C ASP A 23 1.59 -26.23 5.44
N VAL A 24 0.29 -25.97 5.43
CA VAL A 24 -0.69 -26.78 6.14
C VAL A 24 -1.00 -28.03 5.32
N THR A 25 -0.53 -29.17 5.81
CA THR A 25 -0.64 -30.44 5.08
C THR A 25 -1.96 -31.17 5.36
N LYS A 26 -2.54 -30.99 6.53
CA LYS A 26 -3.80 -31.63 6.93
C LYS A 26 -4.57 -30.76 7.90
N VAL A 27 -5.89 -30.77 7.76
CA VAL A 27 -6.83 -30.19 8.71
C VAL A 27 -7.89 -31.25 9.02
N GLU A 28 -8.06 -31.60 10.27
CA GLU A 28 -8.97 -32.66 10.70
C GLU A 28 -9.72 -32.35 11.99
N GLN A 29 -10.96 -32.78 12.07
CA GLN A 29 -11.72 -32.71 13.31
C GLN A 29 -11.32 -33.87 14.25
N THR A 30 -10.86 -33.55 15.45
CA THR A 30 -10.44 -34.52 16.47
C THR A 30 -11.40 -34.59 17.64
N GLY A 31 -12.47 -33.80 17.62
CA GLY A 31 -13.53 -33.80 18.62
C GLY A 31 -14.62 -32.78 18.29
N PRO A 32 -15.73 -32.75 19.04
CA PRO A 32 -16.90 -31.89 18.73
C PRO A 32 -16.56 -30.40 18.57
N ARG A 33 -15.52 -29.91 19.26
CA ARG A 33 -15.04 -28.53 19.24
C ARG A 33 -13.52 -28.48 19.12
N LYS A 34 -12.91 -29.45 18.45
CA LYS A 34 -11.46 -29.56 18.30
C LYS A 34 -11.11 -29.77 16.84
N VAL A 35 -10.24 -28.94 16.32
CA VAL A 35 -9.64 -29.06 14.98
C VAL A 35 -8.13 -29.11 15.15
N LYS A 36 -7.50 -30.03 14.43
CA LYS A 36 -6.06 -30.18 14.39
C LYS A 36 -5.56 -29.75 13.02
N PHE A 37 -4.60 -28.85 13.01
CA PHE A 37 -3.82 -28.49 11.83
C PHE A 37 -2.48 -29.21 11.92
N SER A 38 -2.07 -29.86 10.84
CA SER A 38 -0.73 -30.47 10.71
C SER A 38 0.06 -29.67 9.70
N PHE A 39 1.29 -29.38 10.05
CA PHE A 39 2.23 -28.62 9.23
C PHE A 39 3.24 -29.55 8.60
N GLY A 40 3.76 -29.17 7.42
CA GLY A 40 4.88 -29.84 6.80
C GLY A 40 6.21 -29.57 7.51
N ASP A 41 7.30 -29.97 6.88
CA ASP A 41 8.65 -29.58 7.31
C ASP A 41 8.87 -28.12 6.87
N ILE A 42 8.66 -27.20 7.80
CA ILE A 42 8.61 -25.77 7.53
C ILE A 42 9.58 -24.98 8.37
N GLN A 43 10.11 -23.93 7.75
CA GLN A 43 10.89 -22.91 8.45
C GLN A 43 10.09 -21.64 8.71
N ASN A 44 8.77 -21.76 8.90
CA ASN A 44 7.90 -20.64 9.22
C ASN A 44 7.38 -20.73 10.66
N PRO A 45 8.03 -20.09 11.63
CA PRO A 45 7.62 -20.12 13.03
C PRO A 45 6.27 -19.47 13.29
N GLU A 46 5.77 -18.64 12.37
CA GLU A 46 4.52 -17.89 12.52
C GLU A 46 3.30 -18.65 12.00
N LEU A 47 3.47 -19.78 11.32
CA LEU A 47 2.35 -20.46 10.65
C LEU A 47 1.22 -20.82 11.63
N ALA A 48 1.53 -21.18 12.86
CA ALA A 48 0.51 -21.47 13.89
C ALA A 48 -0.30 -20.20 14.24
N LEU A 49 0.35 -19.03 14.31
CA LEU A 49 -0.31 -17.75 14.55
C LEU A 49 -1.13 -17.32 13.33
N ILE A 50 -0.64 -17.53 12.13
CA ILE A 50 -1.33 -17.25 10.86
C ILE A 50 -2.61 -18.09 10.76
N VAL A 51 -2.54 -19.37 11.08
CA VAL A 51 -3.72 -20.25 11.15
C VAL A 51 -4.70 -19.78 12.22
N GLY A 52 -4.21 -19.23 13.35
CA GLY A 52 -5.04 -18.64 14.38
C GLY A 52 -5.80 -17.38 13.95
N GLN A 53 -5.38 -16.73 12.86
CA GLN A 53 -6.04 -15.56 12.25
C GLN A 53 -7.04 -15.95 11.14
N LEU A 54 -7.25 -17.25 10.88
CA LEU A 54 -8.18 -17.72 9.86
C LEU A 54 -9.57 -17.10 10.05
N PRO A 55 -10.11 -16.36 9.06
CA PRO A 55 -11.49 -15.90 9.10
C PRO A 55 -12.46 -17.08 9.09
N ILE A 56 -13.27 -17.19 10.13
CA ILE A 56 -14.22 -18.30 10.25
C ILE A 56 -15.56 -17.92 9.62
N LEU A 57 -15.92 -18.66 8.61
CA LEU A 57 -17.14 -18.48 7.84
C LEU A 57 -18.20 -19.49 8.30
N PRO A 58 -19.48 -19.09 8.43
CA PRO A 58 -20.57 -20.01 8.76
C PRO A 58 -20.86 -20.93 7.56
N ALA A 59 -20.50 -22.20 7.68
CA ALA A 59 -20.62 -23.19 6.61
C ALA A 59 -22.06 -23.25 6.06
N HIS A 60 -23.06 -23.33 6.97
CA HIS A 60 -24.48 -23.39 6.59
C HIS A 60 -24.97 -22.20 5.75
N TYR A 61 -24.30 -21.03 5.84
CA TYR A 61 -24.62 -19.88 5.03
C TYR A 61 -23.93 -19.97 3.65
N TRP A 62 -22.65 -20.40 3.64
CA TRP A 62 -21.82 -20.38 2.45
C TRP A 62 -21.88 -21.63 1.57
N GLU A 63 -22.40 -22.78 2.10
CA GLU A 63 -22.55 -24.00 1.30
C GLU A 63 -23.45 -23.83 0.07
N THR A 64 -24.39 -22.90 0.11
CA THR A 64 -25.31 -22.59 -1.00
C THR A 64 -24.88 -21.38 -1.82
N ARG A 65 -23.72 -20.79 -1.53
CA ARG A 65 -23.20 -19.56 -2.15
C ARG A 65 -21.78 -19.74 -2.62
N ASP A 66 -21.41 -18.99 -3.64
CA ASP A 66 -20.03 -18.99 -4.14
C ASP A 66 -19.22 -17.87 -3.50
N ILE A 67 -18.29 -18.22 -2.60
CA ILE A 67 -17.41 -17.27 -1.92
C ILE A 67 -16.47 -16.51 -2.89
N GLY A 68 -16.20 -17.08 -4.05
CA GLY A 68 -15.36 -16.44 -5.09
C GLY A 68 -16.09 -15.39 -5.90
N LYS A 69 -17.40 -15.21 -5.72
CA LYS A 69 -18.21 -14.24 -6.47
C LYS A 69 -18.61 -13.05 -5.63
N THR A 70 -18.52 -11.87 -6.24
CA THR A 70 -19.07 -10.65 -5.64
C THR A 70 -20.59 -10.78 -5.52
N THR A 71 -21.13 -10.46 -4.35
CA THR A 71 -22.56 -10.47 -4.06
C THR A 71 -22.96 -9.24 -3.27
N LEU A 72 -24.24 -8.87 -3.34
CA LEU A 72 -24.86 -7.87 -2.48
C LEU A 72 -25.67 -8.51 -1.34
N ASP A 73 -25.66 -9.82 -1.23
CA ASP A 73 -26.27 -10.54 -0.12
C ASP A 73 -25.56 -10.14 1.19
N ILE A 74 -26.35 -9.85 2.21
CA ILE A 74 -25.81 -9.49 3.51
C ILE A 74 -25.13 -10.71 4.14
N PRO A 75 -23.82 -10.65 4.43
CA PRO A 75 -23.11 -11.78 4.99
C PRO A 75 -23.52 -12.03 6.44
N LEU A 76 -23.60 -13.30 6.82
CA LEU A 76 -23.76 -13.69 8.20
C LEU A 76 -22.41 -13.65 8.92
N GLY A 77 -22.29 -12.77 9.90
CA GLY A 77 -21.09 -12.61 10.72
C GLY A 77 -21.32 -12.97 12.19
N SER A 78 -20.23 -13.09 12.95
CA SER A 78 -20.22 -13.35 14.41
C SER A 78 -19.72 -12.17 15.24
N GLY A 79 -19.55 -11.00 14.61
CA GLY A 79 -19.02 -9.78 15.22
C GLY A 79 -20.04 -9.02 16.09
N PRO A 80 -19.60 -7.94 16.72
CA PRO A 80 -20.47 -7.09 17.56
C PRO A 80 -21.48 -6.27 16.76
N TYR A 81 -21.34 -6.19 15.46
CA TYR A 81 -22.27 -5.51 14.55
C TYR A 81 -22.68 -6.43 13.41
N LYS A 82 -23.90 -6.27 12.94
CA LYS A 82 -24.43 -6.88 11.72
C LYS A 82 -24.83 -5.79 10.72
N ILE A 83 -24.70 -6.06 9.44
CA ILE A 83 -25.23 -5.20 8.40
C ILE A 83 -26.75 -5.28 8.44
N SER A 84 -27.44 -4.15 8.55
CA SER A 84 -28.90 -4.07 8.57
C SER A 84 -29.47 -3.50 7.26
N ASP A 85 -28.71 -2.65 6.56
CA ASP A 85 -29.16 -2.04 5.29
C ASP A 85 -27.96 -1.76 4.37
N VAL A 86 -28.18 -1.99 3.08
CA VAL A 86 -27.20 -1.67 2.02
C VAL A 86 -27.90 -0.90 0.92
N LYS A 87 -27.48 0.36 0.73
CA LYS A 87 -27.88 1.18 -0.42
C LYS A 87 -26.71 1.26 -1.38
N VAL A 88 -26.76 0.48 -2.44
CA VAL A 88 -25.65 0.31 -3.39
C VAL A 88 -25.12 1.66 -3.86
N GLY A 89 -23.81 1.84 -3.75
CA GLY A 89 -23.11 3.09 -4.12
C GLY A 89 -23.40 4.30 -3.22
N ARG A 90 -24.17 4.13 -2.14
CA ARG A 90 -24.55 5.22 -1.25
C ARG A 90 -24.21 4.99 0.21
N SER A 91 -24.73 3.92 0.84
CA SER A 91 -24.50 3.72 2.26
C SER A 91 -24.57 2.26 2.68
N ILE A 92 -23.87 1.94 3.78
CA ILE A 92 -24.00 0.68 4.52
C ILE A 92 -24.33 1.04 5.96
N THR A 93 -25.38 0.43 6.52
CA THR A 93 -25.78 0.61 7.92
C THR A 93 -25.50 -0.68 8.69
N LEU A 94 -24.84 -0.53 9.82
CA LEU A 94 -24.60 -1.62 10.77
C LEU A 94 -25.34 -1.34 12.05
N GLU A 95 -25.94 -2.38 12.62
CA GLU A 95 -26.59 -2.37 13.93
C GLU A 95 -25.81 -3.21 14.91
N ARG A 96 -25.70 -2.72 16.14
CA ARG A 96 -25.07 -3.46 17.22
C ARG A 96 -25.88 -4.70 17.56
N VAL A 97 -25.17 -5.82 17.78
CA VAL A 97 -25.75 -7.07 18.23
C VAL A 97 -25.80 -7.09 19.76
N PRO A 98 -27.00 -6.93 20.40
CA PRO A 98 -27.10 -6.88 21.86
C PRO A 98 -26.57 -8.14 22.52
N GLU A 99 -26.83 -9.31 21.88
CA GLU A 99 -26.44 -10.65 22.36
C GLU A 99 -25.05 -11.07 21.89
N TYR A 100 -24.18 -10.12 21.51
CA TYR A 100 -22.84 -10.44 21.05
C TYR A 100 -22.08 -11.28 22.09
N TRP A 101 -21.66 -12.47 21.69
CA TRP A 101 -21.02 -13.46 22.55
C TRP A 101 -19.76 -12.97 23.28
N GLY A 102 -19.04 -12.05 22.62
CA GLY A 102 -17.79 -11.50 23.13
C GLY A 102 -17.93 -10.26 24.00
N ARG A 103 -19.15 -9.76 24.25
CA ARG A 103 -19.38 -8.47 24.94
C ARG A 103 -18.73 -8.36 26.33
N ASN A 104 -18.64 -9.48 27.03
CA ASN A 104 -18.09 -9.53 28.39
C ASN A 104 -16.63 -10.00 28.44
N GLN A 105 -15.98 -10.17 27.28
CA GLN A 105 -14.55 -10.49 27.24
C GLN A 105 -13.74 -9.26 27.68
N PRO A 106 -12.68 -9.43 28.49
CA PRO A 106 -11.90 -8.29 29.01
C PRO A 106 -11.42 -7.32 27.94
N THR A 107 -11.09 -7.83 26.76
CA THR A 107 -10.63 -7.02 25.60
C THR A 107 -11.74 -6.21 24.94
N ASN A 108 -13.00 -6.50 25.20
CA ASN A 108 -14.18 -5.86 24.59
C ASN A 108 -14.95 -4.95 25.56
N ILE A 109 -14.64 -5.00 26.85
CA ILE A 109 -15.27 -4.13 27.82
C ILE A 109 -14.96 -2.66 27.48
N GLY A 110 -16.01 -1.82 27.45
CA GLY A 110 -15.90 -0.40 27.07
C GLY A 110 -15.83 -0.16 25.55
N ARG A 111 -15.96 -1.20 24.71
CA ARG A 111 -16.01 -1.07 23.25
C ARG A 111 -17.43 -1.27 22.71
N ASN A 112 -17.61 -0.96 21.44
CA ASN A 112 -18.89 -1.18 20.70
C ASN A 112 -20.08 -0.47 21.38
N ASN A 113 -19.90 0.79 21.76
CA ASN A 113 -20.87 1.59 22.52
C ASN A 113 -21.93 2.26 21.64
N ILE A 114 -21.74 2.27 20.31
CA ILE A 114 -22.65 2.93 19.37
C ILE A 114 -23.65 1.89 18.86
N ASP A 115 -24.94 2.22 18.87
CA ASP A 115 -25.99 1.29 18.47
C ASP A 115 -26.07 1.13 16.95
N THR A 116 -25.90 2.22 16.21
CA THR A 116 -25.97 2.25 14.75
C THR A 116 -24.74 2.95 14.17
N LEU A 117 -24.05 2.27 13.28
CA LEU A 117 -22.95 2.82 12.49
C LEU A 117 -23.39 2.90 11.05
N ARG A 118 -23.39 4.09 10.46
CA ARG A 118 -23.73 4.30 9.07
C ARG A 118 -22.54 4.85 8.32
N TYR A 119 -22.11 4.13 7.30
CA TYR A 119 -21.06 4.54 6.38
C TYR A 119 -21.69 5.14 5.13
N GLU A 120 -21.42 6.43 4.88
CA GLU A 120 -21.83 7.14 3.67
C GLU A 120 -20.67 7.15 2.66
N TYR A 121 -20.99 6.86 1.41
CA TYR A 121 -20.03 6.85 0.32
C TYR A 121 -20.31 8.02 -0.61
N PHE A 122 -19.29 8.82 -0.87
CA PHE A 122 -19.36 9.95 -1.77
C PHE A 122 -18.48 9.69 -3.00
N ARG A 123 -19.02 9.90 -4.16
CA ARG A 123 -18.26 9.78 -5.41
C ARG A 123 -17.16 10.84 -5.49
N ASP A 124 -17.48 12.04 -5.00
CA ASP A 124 -16.56 13.18 -4.91
C ASP A 124 -16.16 13.40 -3.44
N PRO A 125 -14.88 13.32 -3.08
CA PRO A 125 -14.41 13.58 -1.71
C PRO A 125 -14.76 14.99 -1.20
N GLY A 126 -14.85 16.01 -2.08
CA GLY A 126 -15.25 17.38 -1.72
C GLY A 126 -16.68 17.43 -1.19
N VAL A 127 -17.61 16.69 -1.83
CA VAL A 127 -18.99 16.56 -1.33
C VAL A 127 -19.03 15.91 0.04
N GLY A 128 -18.19 14.89 0.29
CA GLY A 128 -18.06 14.27 1.61
C GLY A 128 -17.57 15.25 2.68
N ARG A 129 -16.63 16.13 2.34
CA ARG A 129 -16.17 17.20 3.26
C ARG A 129 -17.25 18.22 3.56
N ILE A 130 -18.03 18.63 2.54
CA ILE A 130 -19.17 19.52 2.73
C ILE A 130 -20.18 18.86 3.69
N ALA A 131 -20.50 17.58 3.51
CA ALA A 131 -21.41 16.84 4.38
C ALA A 131 -20.90 16.79 5.84
N LEU A 132 -19.58 16.63 6.04
CA LEU A 132 -18.97 16.68 7.38
C LEU A 132 -19.10 18.08 8.01
N VAL A 133 -18.78 19.13 7.26
CA VAL A 133 -18.87 20.53 7.74
C VAL A 133 -20.32 20.93 8.02
N SER A 134 -21.28 20.39 7.23
CA SER A 134 -22.73 20.63 7.44
C SER A 134 -23.30 19.85 8.63
N GLY A 135 -22.59 18.85 9.16
CA GLY A 135 -23.06 17.99 10.24
C GLY A 135 -23.96 16.84 9.76
N ASP A 136 -23.96 16.52 8.47
CA ASP A 136 -24.64 15.34 7.91
C ASP A 136 -23.87 14.04 8.23
N ILE A 137 -22.57 14.18 8.57
CA ILE A 137 -21.68 13.11 8.99
C ILE A 137 -21.02 13.52 10.30
N ASP A 138 -20.92 12.61 11.26
CA ASP A 138 -20.35 12.86 12.59
C ASP A 138 -18.82 12.74 12.61
N ARG A 139 -18.24 11.94 11.69
CA ARG A 139 -16.80 11.65 11.67
C ARG A 139 -16.32 11.31 10.27
N ALA A 140 -15.17 11.86 9.89
CA ALA A 140 -14.41 11.44 8.72
C ALA A 140 -12.92 11.32 9.05
N ARG A 141 -12.21 10.54 8.24
CA ARG A 141 -10.75 10.54 8.21
C ARG A 141 -10.31 11.24 6.95
N GLU A 142 -9.54 12.31 7.09
CA GLU A 142 -8.98 13.02 5.95
C GLU A 142 -7.58 12.51 5.63
N ASN A 143 -7.38 12.09 4.40
CA ASN A 143 -6.10 11.58 3.89
C ASN A 143 -5.41 12.57 2.94
N SER A 144 -6.07 13.69 2.62
CA SER A 144 -5.51 14.72 1.76
C SER A 144 -4.88 15.83 2.59
N SER A 145 -3.56 15.93 2.58
CA SER A 145 -2.84 17.04 3.23
C SER A 145 -3.30 18.41 2.73
N LYS A 146 -3.67 18.53 1.44
CA LYS A 146 -4.26 19.76 0.91
C LYS A 146 -5.57 20.09 1.60
N ALA A 147 -6.52 19.15 1.61
CA ALA A 147 -7.82 19.39 2.24
C ALA A 147 -7.69 19.70 3.73
N TRP A 148 -6.84 18.95 4.44
CA TRP A 148 -6.51 19.22 5.83
C TRP A 148 -6.03 20.65 6.04
N ALA A 149 -5.10 21.12 5.22
CA ALA A 149 -4.50 22.43 5.35
C ALA A 149 -5.41 23.61 4.92
N THR A 150 -6.37 23.35 4.01
CA THR A 150 -7.07 24.46 3.32
C THR A 150 -8.59 24.43 3.35
N GLU A 151 -9.23 23.32 3.76
CA GLU A 151 -10.66 23.19 3.58
C GLU A 151 -11.47 23.16 4.88
N PHE A 152 -10.82 23.05 6.05
CA PHE A 152 -11.52 22.92 7.33
C PHE A 152 -11.30 24.10 8.27
N THR A 153 -10.09 24.61 8.43
CA THR A 153 -9.69 25.55 9.50
C THR A 153 -10.55 26.82 9.52
N ASP A 154 -10.91 27.35 8.36
CA ASP A 154 -11.68 28.59 8.26
C ASP A 154 -13.20 28.36 8.23
N THR A 155 -13.65 27.14 8.47
CA THR A 155 -15.08 26.84 8.49
C THR A 155 -15.70 27.22 9.82
N LYS A 156 -16.95 27.70 9.77
CA LYS A 156 -17.66 28.14 10.99
C LYS A 156 -17.80 27.03 12.04
N PRO A 157 -18.12 25.74 11.69
CA PRO A 157 -18.21 24.68 12.70
C PRO A 157 -16.90 24.43 13.45
N VAL A 158 -15.75 24.58 12.78
CA VAL A 158 -14.44 24.46 13.44
C VAL A 158 -14.20 25.65 14.36
N GLN A 159 -14.46 26.86 13.91
CA GLN A 159 -14.32 28.09 14.72
C GLN A 159 -15.25 28.07 15.94
N ASP A 160 -16.46 27.54 15.81
CA ASP A 160 -17.44 27.41 16.89
C ASP A 160 -17.13 26.20 17.82
N GLY A 161 -16.12 25.39 17.56
CA GLY A 161 -15.79 24.19 18.34
C GLY A 161 -16.79 23.03 18.19
N LYS A 162 -17.62 23.06 17.15
CA LYS A 162 -18.59 22.00 16.84
C LYS A 162 -17.99 20.87 16.02
N LEU A 163 -16.99 21.17 15.23
CA LEU A 163 -16.17 20.22 14.49
C LEU A 163 -14.75 20.31 14.99
N LEU A 164 -14.22 19.20 15.50
CA LEU A 164 -12.86 19.10 16.01
C LEU A 164 -11.94 18.54 14.95
N LEU A 165 -10.79 19.16 14.77
CA LEU A 165 -9.71 18.65 13.94
C LEU A 165 -8.63 18.11 14.86
N GLU A 166 -8.37 16.79 14.75
CA GLU A 166 -7.41 16.12 15.63
C GLU A 166 -6.40 15.31 14.82
N GLU A 167 -5.13 15.45 15.20
CA GLU A 167 -4.03 14.63 14.71
C GLU A 167 -3.65 13.61 15.77
N PHE A 168 -3.51 12.35 15.36
CA PHE A 168 -3.15 11.25 16.26
C PHE A 168 -1.76 10.72 15.90
N PRO A 169 -0.69 11.29 16.45
CA PRO A 169 0.65 10.79 16.20
C PRO A 169 0.79 9.37 16.74
N HIS A 170 1.54 8.56 16.04
CA HIS A 170 1.77 7.17 16.41
C HIS A 170 3.20 6.74 16.02
N GLN A 171 3.67 5.67 16.66
CA GLN A 171 5.01 5.08 16.42
C GLN A 171 4.94 3.78 15.62
N ARG A 172 3.82 3.48 14.97
CA ARG A 172 3.71 2.33 14.08
C ARG A 172 4.54 2.55 12.83
N THR A 173 5.04 1.46 12.26
CA THR A 173 5.74 1.46 10.97
C THR A 173 4.98 2.30 9.95
N ALA A 174 5.66 3.24 9.31
CA ALA A 174 5.07 4.06 8.26
C ALA A 174 5.15 3.30 6.93
N PRO A 175 4.03 3.20 6.18
CA PRO A 175 4.06 2.57 4.87
C PRO A 175 4.86 3.42 3.88
N ILE A 176 5.62 2.78 3.01
CA ILE A 176 6.20 3.47 1.86
C ILE A 176 5.14 3.59 0.76
N GLN A 177 4.99 4.79 0.22
CA GLN A 177 4.15 5.07 -0.94
C GLN A 177 4.99 5.65 -2.07
N GLY A 178 4.80 5.14 -3.28
CA GLY A 178 5.59 5.59 -4.43
C GLY A 178 4.97 5.22 -5.76
N PHE A 179 5.67 5.59 -6.83
CA PHE A 179 5.38 5.12 -8.17
C PHE A 179 6.05 3.76 -8.38
N VAL A 180 5.28 2.79 -8.85
CA VAL A 180 5.67 1.39 -9.04
C VAL A 180 5.89 1.11 -10.51
N PHE A 181 7.06 0.61 -10.86
CA PHE A 181 7.38 0.17 -12.20
C PHE A 181 6.86 -1.24 -12.46
N ASN A 182 6.22 -1.47 -13.60
CA ASN A 182 5.97 -2.82 -14.07
C ASN A 182 7.25 -3.41 -14.68
N LEU A 183 7.95 -4.26 -13.93
CA LEU A 183 9.21 -4.86 -14.39
C LEU A 183 9.01 -5.91 -15.51
N ARG A 184 7.76 -6.26 -15.86
CA ARG A 184 7.47 -7.03 -17.08
C ARG A 184 7.70 -6.22 -18.34
N LYS A 185 7.77 -4.89 -18.23
CA LYS A 185 8.11 -3.98 -19.34
C LYS A 185 9.63 -3.86 -19.49
N PRO A 186 10.21 -4.23 -20.64
CA PRO A 186 11.67 -4.25 -20.83
C PRO A 186 12.35 -2.93 -20.46
N MET A 187 11.72 -1.79 -20.73
CA MET A 187 12.28 -0.46 -20.45
C MET A 187 12.58 -0.21 -18.96
N PHE A 188 11.91 -0.94 -18.04
CA PHE A 188 12.11 -0.78 -16.60
C PHE A 188 12.97 -1.86 -15.96
N GLN A 189 13.45 -2.84 -16.72
CA GLN A 189 14.25 -3.95 -16.17
C GLN A 189 15.65 -3.49 -15.75
N ASP A 190 16.25 -2.53 -16.45
CA ASP A 190 17.54 -1.97 -16.04
C ASP A 190 17.38 -1.10 -14.79
N ARG A 191 18.16 -1.41 -13.75
CA ARG A 191 18.20 -0.64 -12.49
C ARG A 191 18.56 0.83 -12.73
N LYS A 192 19.49 1.11 -13.66
CA LYS A 192 19.91 2.48 -13.96
C LYS A 192 18.74 3.34 -14.48
N VAL A 193 17.86 2.75 -15.28
CA VAL A 193 16.64 3.43 -15.74
C VAL A 193 15.76 3.80 -14.55
N ARG A 194 15.47 2.85 -13.64
CA ARG A 194 14.65 3.13 -12.47
C ARG A 194 15.25 4.18 -11.54
N GLU A 195 16.56 4.14 -11.36
CA GLU A 195 17.30 5.14 -10.59
C GLU A 195 17.25 6.52 -11.28
N ALA A 196 17.36 6.58 -12.58
CA ALA A 196 17.21 7.82 -13.36
C ALA A 196 15.82 8.44 -13.16
N LEU A 197 14.77 7.64 -13.26
CA LEU A 197 13.40 8.11 -13.04
C LEU A 197 13.18 8.57 -11.61
N THR A 198 13.76 7.89 -10.61
CA THR A 198 13.73 8.31 -9.20
C THR A 198 14.37 9.67 -9.00
N ASN A 199 15.49 9.98 -9.69
CA ASN A 199 16.15 11.28 -9.66
C ASN A 199 15.31 12.41 -10.28
N ALA A 200 14.32 12.09 -11.11
CA ALA A 200 13.44 13.08 -11.72
C ALA A 200 12.25 13.49 -10.80
N PHE A 201 12.00 12.75 -9.71
CA PHE A 201 10.96 13.10 -8.76
C PHE A 201 11.43 14.14 -7.75
N ASP A 202 10.80 15.32 -7.76
CA ASP A 202 11.11 16.43 -6.86
C ASP A 202 10.21 16.34 -5.61
N PHE A 203 10.67 15.62 -4.60
CA PHE A 203 9.92 15.44 -3.36
C PHE A 203 9.81 16.76 -2.58
N GLU A 204 10.89 17.50 -2.42
CA GLU A 204 10.94 18.71 -1.60
C GLU A 204 10.00 19.79 -2.15
N TRP A 205 10.00 19.98 -3.48
CA TRP A 205 9.04 20.86 -4.12
C TRP A 205 7.60 20.36 -3.93
N SER A 206 7.38 19.08 -4.12
CA SER A 206 6.06 18.46 -3.95
C SER A 206 5.58 18.59 -2.50
N ASN A 207 6.46 18.35 -1.53
CA ASN A 207 6.12 18.47 -0.12
C ASN A 207 5.75 19.92 0.24
N LYS A 208 6.55 20.87 -0.20
CA LYS A 208 6.29 22.28 0.06
C LYS A 208 5.00 22.79 -0.60
N ASN A 209 4.78 22.45 -1.88
CA ASN A 209 3.74 23.10 -2.69
C ASN A 209 2.45 22.28 -2.82
N LEU A 210 2.53 20.95 -2.67
CA LEU A 210 1.38 20.05 -2.82
C LEU A 210 0.95 19.43 -1.50
N PHE A 211 1.89 19.17 -0.59
CA PHE A 211 1.62 18.47 0.66
C PHE A 211 1.67 19.39 1.88
N TYR A 212 1.89 20.69 1.69
CA TYR A 212 1.90 21.71 2.75
C TYR A 212 2.93 21.43 3.86
N GLY A 213 4.03 20.75 3.51
CA GLY A 213 5.06 20.38 4.46
C GLY A 213 4.71 19.21 5.39
N ALA A 214 3.58 18.54 5.15
CA ALA A 214 3.05 17.52 6.07
C ALA A 214 3.75 16.16 5.98
N TYR A 215 4.59 15.93 4.97
CA TYR A 215 5.18 14.61 4.76
C TYR A 215 6.68 14.59 5.01
N THR A 216 7.16 13.44 5.43
CA THR A 216 8.58 13.11 5.49
C THR A 216 8.91 12.16 4.33
N ARG A 217 10.07 12.35 3.68
CA ARG A 217 10.55 11.40 2.68
C ARG A 217 10.88 10.08 3.35
N THR A 218 10.22 9.01 2.92
CA THR A 218 10.56 7.66 3.38
C THR A 218 11.83 7.18 2.70
N ASP A 219 12.72 6.59 3.45
CA ASP A 219 14.00 6.02 3.01
C ASP A 219 14.15 4.53 3.36
N SER A 220 13.20 3.98 4.10
CA SER A 220 13.12 2.58 4.48
C SER A 220 11.69 2.05 4.32
N PHE A 221 11.53 0.76 4.00
CA PHE A 221 10.25 0.07 4.06
C PHE A 221 9.70 -0.07 5.48
N PHE A 222 10.54 0.07 6.49
CA PHE A 222 10.21 0.02 7.91
C PHE A 222 10.38 1.38 8.59
N ASP A 223 10.12 2.46 7.87
CA ASP A 223 10.27 3.80 8.41
C ASP A 223 9.39 4.03 9.64
N ASN A 224 9.76 4.96 10.51
CA ASN A 224 9.12 5.23 11.80
C ASN A 224 9.15 4.05 12.79
N SER A 225 10.08 3.11 12.64
CA SER A 225 10.28 1.98 13.56
C SER A 225 11.76 1.68 13.78
N ASP A 226 12.05 0.85 14.78
CA ASP A 226 13.40 0.39 15.08
C ASP A 226 13.96 -0.57 14.00
N LEU A 227 13.10 -1.08 13.12
CA LEU A 227 13.47 -1.92 12.00
C LEU A 227 13.90 -1.11 10.77
N GLY A 228 13.80 0.22 10.81
CA GLY A 228 14.18 1.11 9.72
C GLY A 228 15.68 1.07 9.47
N SER A 229 16.09 0.62 8.29
CA SER A 229 17.50 0.61 7.87
C SER A 229 17.95 2.01 7.44
N ARG A 230 18.25 2.87 8.39
CA ARG A 230 18.72 4.25 8.14
C ARG A 230 20.22 4.38 8.14
N GLY A 231 20.88 3.43 8.75
CA GLY A 231 22.34 3.42 8.84
C GLY A 231 22.89 2.45 7.87
N LEU A 232 24.09 2.57 7.70
CA LEU A 232 24.96 1.62 7.21
C LEU A 232 25.37 0.71 8.28
N LEU A 233 26.09 -0.27 7.82
CA LEU A 233 27.02 -1.08 8.57
C LEU A 233 27.81 -0.34 9.67
N LYS A 234 27.82 0.97 9.70
CA LYS A 234 28.34 1.76 10.81
C LYS A 234 27.55 1.56 12.09
N ASP A 235 26.23 1.54 11.95
CA ASP A 235 25.28 1.45 13.05
C ASP A 235 24.65 0.03 13.15
N ALA A 236 24.91 -0.82 12.15
CA ALA A 236 24.57 -2.22 12.20
C ALA A 236 25.31 -2.89 13.36
N GLY A 237 24.61 -3.68 14.16
CA GLY A 237 25.19 -4.50 15.20
C GLY A 237 26.24 -5.47 14.64
N ALA A 238 27.14 -5.96 15.49
CA ALA A 238 28.17 -6.89 15.07
C ALA A 238 27.57 -8.16 14.41
N GLU A 239 26.43 -8.62 14.90
CA GLU A 239 25.71 -9.78 14.40
C GLU A 239 25.15 -9.57 13.00
N GLU A 240 24.50 -8.43 12.76
CA GLU A 240 23.97 -8.06 11.44
C GLU A 240 25.08 -7.96 10.41
N ARG A 241 26.18 -7.34 10.79
CA ARG A 241 27.39 -7.23 9.94
C ARG A 241 27.94 -8.61 9.60
N GLU A 242 28.06 -9.52 10.57
CA GLU A 242 28.53 -10.87 10.35
C GLU A 242 27.62 -11.63 9.36
N ILE A 243 26.30 -11.47 9.46
CA ILE A 243 25.33 -12.07 8.53
C ILE A 243 25.54 -11.53 7.13
N LEU A 244 25.58 -10.20 6.95
CA LEU A 244 25.76 -9.57 5.65
C LEU A 244 27.09 -9.92 4.98
N GLU A 245 28.18 -10.03 5.76
CA GLU A 245 29.50 -10.41 5.24
C GLU A 245 29.51 -11.82 4.62
N ARG A 246 28.69 -12.75 5.11
CA ARG A 246 28.56 -14.11 4.53
C ARG A 246 28.02 -14.08 3.09
N PHE A 247 27.32 -13.01 2.72
CA PHE A 247 26.68 -12.85 1.42
C PHE A 247 27.33 -11.74 0.58
N ARG A 248 28.51 -11.25 0.98
CA ARG A 248 29.18 -10.10 0.35
C ARG A 248 29.27 -10.21 -1.18
N ASP A 249 29.63 -11.39 -1.68
CA ASP A 249 29.79 -11.64 -3.11
C ASP A 249 28.45 -11.71 -3.88
N GLN A 250 27.34 -11.81 -3.16
CA GLN A 250 25.98 -11.88 -3.72
C GLN A 250 25.20 -10.57 -3.57
N LEU A 251 25.70 -9.63 -2.77
CA LEU A 251 25.04 -8.38 -2.45
C LEU A 251 25.72 -7.20 -3.16
N PRO A 252 24.97 -6.13 -3.49
CA PRO A 252 25.57 -4.93 -4.06
C PRO A 252 26.63 -4.34 -3.15
N ALA A 253 27.79 -3.96 -3.72
CA ALA A 253 28.91 -3.42 -2.96
C ALA A 253 28.55 -2.14 -2.16
N GLU A 254 27.58 -1.37 -2.67
CA GLU A 254 27.07 -0.15 -2.03
C GLU A 254 26.49 -0.44 -0.64
N LEU A 255 25.89 -1.61 -0.44
CA LEU A 255 25.33 -2.02 0.85
C LEU A 255 26.38 -2.00 1.97
N PHE A 256 27.65 -2.21 1.62
CA PHE A 256 28.77 -2.27 2.56
C PHE A 256 29.52 -0.95 2.70
N THR A 257 29.19 0.05 1.91
CA THR A 257 29.95 1.29 1.82
C THR A 257 29.16 2.55 2.13
N GLN A 258 27.86 2.53 1.90
CA GLN A 258 27.01 3.72 2.07
C GLN A 258 25.57 3.38 2.43
N ALA A 259 24.93 4.22 3.25
CA ALA A 259 23.49 4.16 3.47
C ALA A 259 22.75 4.57 2.21
N TYR A 260 21.61 3.92 1.96
CA TYR A 260 20.69 4.43 0.95
C TYR A 260 20.16 5.79 1.38
N THR A 261 20.29 6.77 0.51
CA THR A 261 19.70 8.10 0.68
C THR A 261 18.93 8.42 -0.59
N PRO A 262 17.63 8.68 -0.53
CA PRO A 262 16.87 9.08 -1.70
C PRO A 262 17.40 10.41 -2.25
N PRO A 263 17.33 10.65 -3.57
CA PRO A 263 17.74 11.92 -4.15
C PRO A 263 16.95 13.08 -3.54
N THR A 264 17.66 14.14 -3.07
CA THR A 264 17.07 15.36 -2.53
C THR A 264 17.22 16.52 -3.49
N THR A 265 16.33 17.51 -3.40
CA THR A 265 16.36 18.72 -4.24
C THR A 265 16.48 20.01 -3.43
N ASP A 266 16.64 19.94 -2.13
CA ASP A 266 16.82 21.08 -1.21
C ASP A 266 18.23 21.69 -1.23
N GLY A 267 19.13 21.08 -1.98
CA GLY A 267 20.53 21.51 -2.06
C GLY A 267 21.45 20.93 -0.98
N SER A 268 20.94 20.16 -0.05
CA SER A 268 21.72 19.60 1.07
C SER A 268 22.73 18.52 0.66
N GLY A 269 22.45 17.78 -0.43
CA GLY A 269 23.33 16.70 -0.89
C GLY A 269 23.68 16.74 -2.37
N THR A 270 22.88 17.39 -3.18
CA THR A 270 23.04 17.51 -4.63
C THR A 270 22.80 18.95 -5.07
N ARG A 271 23.03 19.24 -6.33
CA ARG A 271 22.84 20.59 -6.88
C ARG A 271 21.38 20.90 -7.19
N GLY A 272 20.45 20.40 -6.38
CA GLY A 272 19.01 20.52 -6.56
C GLY A 272 18.50 19.72 -7.76
N LEU A 273 17.23 19.91 -8.14
CA LEU A 273 16.57 19.17 -9.24
C LEU A 273 17.41 19.19 -10.55
N ARG A 274 18.08 20.30 -10.87
CA ARG A 274 18.93 20.36 -12.07
C ARG A 274 20.12 19.39 -12.00
N GLY A 275 20.67 19.18 -10.81
CA GLY A 275 21.73 18.20 -10.58
C GLY A 275 21.22 16.78 -10.73
N ASN A 276 20.08 16.49 -10.12
CA ASN A 276 19.42 15.18 -10.21
C ASN A 276 19.06 14.82 -11.66
N LEU A 277 18.51 15.77 -12.43
CA LEU A 277 18.21 15.54 -13.85
C LEU A 277 19.47 15.30 -14.70
N ARG A 278 20.62 15.89 -14.37
CA ARG A 278 21.89 15.55 -15.03
C ARG A 278 22.34 14.13 -14.71
N THR A 279 22.24 13.75 -13.45
CA THR A 279 22.51 12.35 -13.02
C THR A 279 21.58 11.38 -13.75
N ALA A 280 20.29 11.69 -13.79
CA ALA A 280 19.29 10.90 -14.52
C ALA A 280 19.63 10.75 -16.01
N ALA A 281 20.00 11.85 -16.69
CA ALA A 281 20.37 11.81 -18.09
C ALA A 281 21.57 10.90 -18.33
N LYS A 282 22.60 11.00 -17.48
CA LYS A 282 23.79 10.14 -17.58
C LYS A 282 23.43 8.66 -17.37
N LEU A 283 22.62 8.35 -16.35
CA LEU A 283 22.18 6.96 -16.09
C LEU A 283 21.40 6.38 -17.28
N LEU A 284 20.56 7.20 -17.93
CA LEU A 284 19.83 6.78 -19.13
C LEU A 284 20.77 6.54 -20.31
N ASP A 285 21.76 7.42 -20.52
CA ASP A 285 22.78 7.23 -21.56
C ASP A 285 23.57 5.93 -21.30
N ASP A 286 24.00 5.70 -20.05
CA ASP A 286 24.71 4.48 -19.61
C ASP A 286 23.83 3.19 -19.71
N ALA A 287 22.52 3.35 -19.82
CA ALA A 287 21.54 2.26 -20.03
C ALA A 287 21.13 2.09 -21.50
N GLY A 288 21.80 2.75 -22.43
CA GLY A 288 21.53 2.66 -23.86
C GLY A 288 20.31 3.46 -24.34
N TRP A 289 19.85 4.43 -23.55
CA TRP A 289 18.81 5.37 -23.95
C TRP A 289 19.44 6.71 -24.30
N VAL A 290 19.40 7.11 -25.56
CA VAL A 290 20.08 8.30 -26.08
C VAL A 290 19.09 9.37 -26.54
N ILE A 291 19.55 10.62 -26.70
CA ILE A 291 18.71 11.69 -27.26
C ILE A 291 18.85 11.73 -28.78
N GLN A 292 17.69 11.64 -29.48
CA GLN A 292 17.58 11.89 -30.92
C GLN A 292 16.42 12.85 -31.17
N ASP A 293 16.66 13.95 -31.85
CA ASP A 293 15.67 14.99 -32.15
C ASP A 293 14.85 15.45 -30.89
N GLY A 294 15.55 15.59 -29.77
CA GLY A 294 14.97 16.03 -28.50
C GLY A 294 14.16 14.96 -27.75
N LYS A 295 14.09 13.73 -28.27
CA LYS A 295 13.41 12.60 -27.63
C LYS A 295 14.41 11.57 -27.13
N ARG A 296 14.08 10.92 -26.03
CA ARG A 296 14.81 9.77 -25.49
C ARG A 296 14.40 8.52 -26.27
N VAL A 297 15.37 7.85 -26.89
CA VAL A 297 15.14 6.62 -27.67
C VAL A 297 16.14 5.54 -27.29
N ASN A 298 15.75 4.30 -27.46
CA ASN A 298 16.65 3.16 -27.29
C ASN A 298 17.69 3.18 -28.44
N ALA A 299 18.96 3.13 -28.09
CA ALA A 299 20.07 3.27 -29.05
C ALA A 299 20.13 2.13 -30.07
N GLU A 300 19.63 0.92 -29.73
CA GLU A 300 19.66 -0.25 -30.61
C GLU A 300 18.43 -0.32 -31.51
N THR A 301 17.24 -0.02 -30.94
CA THR A 301 15.97 -0.23 -31.65
C THR A 301 15.37 1.06 -32.22
N GLY A 302 15.82 2.22 -31.78
CA GLY A 302 15.21 3.51 -32.10
C GLY A 302 13.84 3.75 -31.45
N ALA A 303 13.35 2.84 -30.62
CA ALA A 303 12.05 2.95 -29.96
C ALA A 303 12.04 4.11 -28.96
N PRO A 304 11.02 4.99 -28.99
CA PRO A 304 10.93 6.11 -28.06
C PRO A 304 10.70 5.63 -26.63
N PHE A 305 11.26 6.35 -25.64
CA PHE A 305 10.96 6.10 -24.24
C PHE A 305 9.65 6.79 -23.88
N GLN A 306 8.59 6.04 -23.94
CA GLN A 306 7.25 6.51 -23.62
C GLN A 306 6.52 5.48 -22.77
N PHE A 307 5.73 5.94 -21.80
CA PHE A 307 4.95 5.07 -20.92
C PHE A 307 3.76 5.80 -20.31
N GLU A 308 2.83 5.03 -19.75
CA GLU A 308 1.65 5.53 -19.05
C GLU A 308 1.85 5.46 -17.53
N ILE A 309 1.49 6.53 -16.83
CA ILE A 309 1.29 6.54 -15.37
C ILE A 309 -0.21 6.38 -15.14
N LEU A 310 -0.63 5.16 -14.79
CA LEU A 310 -2.03 4.81 -14.53
C LEU A 310 -2.40 5.14 -13.09
N LEU A 311 -3.48 5.88 -12.90
CA LEU A 311 -3.97 6.32 -11.61
C LEU A 311 -5.45 5.95 -11.41
N GLY A 312 -5.79 5.42 -10.23
CA GLY A 312 -7.17 5.15 -9.82
C GLY A 312 -7.85 6.33 -9.11
N SER A 313 -7.18 7.47 -9.00
CA SER A 313 -7.72 8.65 -8.30
C SER A 313 -7.14 9.94 -8.84
N GLN A 314 -7.99 10.95 -9.04
CA GLN A 314 -7.58 12.31 -9.42
C GLN A 314 -6.68 12.97 -8.37
N THR A 315 -6.74 12.55 -7.13
CA THR A 315 -5.89 13.10 -6.06
C THR A 315 -4.41 12.96 -6.38
N PHE A 316 -4.02 11.88 -7.05
CA PHE A 316 -2.63 11.63 -7.45
C PHE A 316 -2.20 12.35 -8.73
N GLU A 317 -3.14 12.80 -9.56
CA GLU A 317 -2.83 13.48 -10.81
C GLU A 317 -1.96 14.71 -10.58
N ARG A 318 -2.28 15.52 -9.56
CA ARG A 318 -1.50 16.71 -9.19
C ARG A 318 -0.07 16.41 -8.76
N ILE A 319 0.21 15.15 -8.38
CA ILE A 319 1.56 14.66 -8.00
C ILE A 319 2.28 14.13 -9.24
N ALA A 320 1.59 13.36 -10.07
CA ALA A 320 2.13 12.74 -11.26
C ALA A 320 2.47 13.75 -12.37
N LEU A 321 1.67 14.79 -12.55
CA LEU A 321 1.89 15.79 -13.60
C LEU A 321 3.23 16.57 -13.47
N PRO A 322 3.64 17.06 -12.28
CA PRO A 322 4.98 17.67 -12.13
C PRO A 322 6.11 16.67 -12.38
N PHE A 323 5.93 15.41 -11.96
CA PHE A 323 6.89 14.35 -12.24
C PHE A 323 7.01 14.10 -13.75
N ALA A 324 5.90 13.96 -14.47
CA ALA A 324 5.88 13.80 -15.91
C ALA A 324 6.59 14.97 -16.63
N ARG A 325 6.38 16.22 -16.18
CA ARG A 325 7.10 17.38 -16.72
C ARG A 325 8.62 17.33 -16.49
N ASN A 326 9.07 16.77 -15.38
CA ASN A 326 10.50 16.56 -15.16
C ASN A 326 11.06 15.48 -16.07
N LEU A 327 10.30 14.41 -16.36
CA LEU A 327 10.66 13.36 -17.31
C LEU A 327 10.71 13.89 -18.74
N GLU A 328 9.83 14.80 -19.13
CA GLU A 328 9.85 15.47 -20.43
C GLU A 328 11.17 16.23 -20.65
N ARG A 329 11.74 16.84 -19.61
CA ARG A 329 13.06 17.50 -19.66
C ARG A 329 14.21 16.52 -19.93
N LEU A 330 14.00 15.22 -19.74
CA LEU A 330 14.92 14.13 -20.08
C LEU A 330 14.61 13.53 -21.48
N GLY A 331 13.65 14.08 -22.20
CA GLY A 331 13.18 13.56 -23.48
C GLY A 331 12.23 12.37 -23.39
N ILE A 332 11.72 12.06 -22.18
CA ILE A 332 10.82 10.93 -21.93
C ILE A 332 9.36 11.41 -21.98
N GLU A 333 8.51 10.69 -22.69
CA GLU A 333 7.08 10.95 -22.75
C GLU A 333 6.34 10.09 -21.71
N ALA A 334 5.92 10.68 -20.57
CA ALA A 334 5.13 10.01 -19.54
C ALA A 334 3.69 10.56 -19.57
N LYS A 335 2.72 9.70 -19.95
CA LYS A 335 1.30 10.08 -20.03
C LYS A 335 0.59 9.75 -18.73
N VAL A 336 0.04 10.74 -18.06
CA VAL A 336 -0.79 10.54 -16.86
C VAL A 336 -2.22 10.22 -17.28
N ARG A 337 -2.74 9.08 -16.81
CA ARG A 337 -4.10 8.64 -17.09
C ARG A 337 -4.83 8.26 -15.82
N VAL A 338 -5.94 8.94 -15.56
CA VAL A 338 -6.85 8.62 -14.46
C VAL A 338 -8.00 7.77 -15.00
N VAL A 339 -8.29 6.67 -14.33
CA VAL A 339 -9.41 5.77 -14.63
C VAL A 339 -10.27 5.56 -13.39
N ASP A 340 -11.48 5.01 -13.54
CA ASP A 340 -12.31 4.65 -12.39
C ASP A 340 -11.73 3.43 -11.61
N ALA A 341 -12.24 3.22 -10.40
CA ALA A 341 -11.71 2.19 -9.51
C ALA A 341 -11.83 0.76 -10.07
N SER A 342 -12.90 0.47 -10.83
CA SER A 342 -13.12 -0.85 -11.41
C SER A 342 -12.13 -1.11 -12.54
N GLN A 343 -11.96 -0.15 -13.44
CA GLN A 343 -10.99 -0.23 -14.53
C GLN A 343 -9.55 -0.26 -13.98
N TYR A 344 -9.26 0.54 -12.94
CA TYR A 344 -7.95 0.51 -12.30
C TYR A 344 -7.64 -0.90 -11.75
N ARG A 345 -8.61 -1.49 -11.05
CA ARG A 345 -8.48 -2.81 -10.47
C ARG A 345 -8.25 -3.88 -11.54
N GLU A 346 -9.07 -3.89 -12.59
CA GLU A 346 -8.95 -4.84 -13.70
C GLU A 346 -7.57 -4.77 -14.35
N ARG A 347 -7.08 -3.55 -14.65
CA ARG A 347 -5.79 -3.35 -15.27
C ARG A 347 -4.62 -3.72 -14.36
N THR A 348 -4.72 -3.46 -13.06
CA THR A 348 -3.67 -3.86 -12.11
C THR A 348 -3.64 -5.37 -11.90
N ASP A 349 -4.78 -6.04 -11.80
CA ASP A 349 -4.87 -7.49 -11.64
C ASP A 349 -4.36 -8.26 -12.87
N SER A 350 -4.51 -7.67 -14.08
CA SER A 350 -4.00 -8.22 -15.33
C SER A 350 -2.59 -7.76 -15.70
N PHE A 351 -1.93 -6.94 -14.86
CA PHE A 351 -0.65 -6.28 -15.15
C PHE A 351 -0.64 -5.42 -16.43
N ASP A 352 -1.80 -4.95 -16.87
CA ASP A 352 -1.93 -4.02 -18.02
C ASP A 352 -1.65 -2.58 -17.61
N PHE A 353 -0.44 -2.31 -17.19
CA PHE A 353 0.05 -0.96 -16.86
C PHE A 353 1.56 -0.87 -17.09
N ASP A 354 2.08 0.35 -17.18
CA ASP A 354 3.51 0.62 -17.21
C ASP A 354 4.00 1.09 -15.84
N MET A 355 3.33 2.08 -15.26
CA MET A 355 3.60 2.61 -13.93
C MET A 355 2.30 2.91 -13.20
N ILE A 356 2.22 2.58 -11.91
CA ILE A 356 1.08 2.87 -11.02
C ILE A 356 1.54 3.55 -9.74
N SER A 357 0.60 4.06 -8.94
CA SER A 357 0.88 4.37 -7.54
C SER A 357 0.66 3.13 -6.67
N GLY A 358 1.59 2.84 -5.78
CA GLY A 358 1.48 1.73 -4.84
C GLY A 358 1.86 2.11 -3.43
N ILE A 359 1.42 1.32 -2.47
CA ILE A 359 1.72 1.47 -1.05
C ILE A 359 2.07 0.11 -0.47
N TRP A 360 3.16 0.06 0.31
CA TRP A 360 3.58 -1.13 1.06
C TRP A 360 3.55 -0.82 2.54
N GLY A 361 2.60 -1.43 3.23
CA GLY A 361 2.58 -1.43 4.69
C GLY A 361 3.47 -2.55 5.23
N GLN A 362 4.12 -2.27 6.35
CA GLN A 362 4.89 -3.26 7.09
C GLN A 362 4.33 -3.39 8.49
N SER A 363 4.45 -4.57 9.07
CA SER A 363 4.14 -4.80 10.48
C SER A 363 5.35 -4.52 11.36
N GLU A 364 5.12 -4.32 12.67
CA GLU A 364 6.19 -4.20 13.66
C GLU A 364 6.85 -5.57 13.95
N SER A 365 6.23 -6.65 13.49
CA SER A 365 6.76 -8.01 13.52
C SER A 365 6.72 -8.56 12.09
N PRO A 366 7.76 -8.32 11.28
CA PRO A 366 7.82 -8.81 9.90
C PRO A 366 7.74 -10.33 9.86
N GLY A 367 6.83 -10.83 9.05
CA GLY A 367 6.54 -12.25 8.99
C GLY A 367 6.33 -12.76 7.56
N ASN A 368 5.29 -13.53 7.38
CA ASN A 368 5.00 -14.24 6.13
C ASN A 368 4.76 -13.32 4.93
N GLU A 369 4.30 -12.08 5.16
CA GLU A 369 4.14 -11.06 4.13
C GLU A 369 5.46 -10.70 3.44
N GLN A 370 6.60 -10.89 4.12
CA GLN A 370 7.91 -10.62 3.52
C GLN A 370 8.22 -11.58 2.36
N LEU A 371 7.69 -12.80 2.42
CA LEU A 371 7.82 -13.77 1.32
C LEU A 371 7.00 -13.31 0.10
N ASP A 372 5.82 -12.74 0.33
CA ASP A 372 4.97 -12.20 -0.73
C ASP A 372 5.60 -10.96 -1.39
N PHE A 373 6.23 -10.10 -0.60
CA PHE A 373 6.84 -8.87 -1.12
C PHE A 373 8.20 -9.08 -1.79
N TRP A 374 9.03 -9.99 -1.28
CA TRP A 374 10.46 -10.02 -1.61
C TRP A 374 10.99 -11.35 -2.14
N SER A 375 10.20 -12.43 -2.09
CA SER A 375 10.70 -13.71 -2.57
C SER A 375 10.60 -13.82 -4.10
N SER A 376 11.55 -14.55 -4.71
CA SER A 376 11.51 -14.88 -6.13
C SER A 376 10.29 -15.74 -6.51
N ILE A 377 9.73 -16.48 -5.56
CA ILE A 377 8.52 -17.30 -5.77
C ILE A 377 7.29 -16.42 -6.01
N ALA A 378 7.24 -15.24 -5.41
CA ALA A 378 6.14 -14.29 -5.58
C ALA A 378 6.26 -13.44 -6.86
N ALA A 379 7.39 -13.54 -7.57
CA ALA A 379 7.64 -12.79 -8.80
C ALA A 379 6.98 -13.41 -10.04
N ASP A 380 6.62 -14.69 -9.99
CA ASP A 380 5.99 -15.49 -11.05
C ASP A 380 4.48 -15.62 -10.81
#